data_5fd8745c2c8878dd623b5030fbd7a539
#
_entry.id   5fd8745c2c8878dd623b5030fbd7a539
#
_cell.length_a   1.000
_cell.length_b   1.000
_cell.length_c   1.000
_cell.angle_alpha   90.00
_cell.angle_beta   90.00
_cell.angle_gamma   90.00
#
_symmetry.space_group_name_H-M   'P 1'
#
loop_
_entity.id
_entity.type
_entity.pdbx_description
1 polymer ?
#
loop_
_entity_poly.entity_id
_entity_poly.type
_entity_poly.pdbx_seq_one_letter_code
_entity_poly.pdbx_strand_id
1 'polypeptide(L)'
;LVLLLLVFGNQSFGQFSPLTQSQAMAEMERFGSGKRVLYMAAHPDDENTRLIAWLSNALDAETTYLSLTRGSGGQNLIGDELGAELGVIREHELRAARSVDGGNQRFTDALDFGYSKSVDEVWTKWGHDDLQLQAVRTIRELKPDFIITRFPPDERAGHGHHTASAELAIECAVLAADEKYDTATAAWSVQGVWWNTSVWWDPTLKDDPEAVYLDMSGFDPLLGDTYGAIGDAARSMHKCQGFGVPINRGPREEYFKKLWGEGDLSAYLMPDRGADAQSLLAQDAAFALEIGDQKQAIAKWAELGQVLLEQTTPESDKYQRWQQVMLHVLGVYAEVFTSSNPMPEGPSYPATLVLQALNFDLEVKLASVKAPTKDMGLNPAQVLTSEGQELEVDLYDEGKITKYIRVRLEHESAIILLYLKPVAKLSDRAVGEYREAIAVEPAIHAKFDQTVYWNTGKKGTIGYSIYSKDG
;
A
#
# COMPACT_ATOMS: atom_id res chain seq x y z
N LEU A 1 6.92 -1.90 -27.52
CA LEU A 1 7.68 -1.70 -26.26
C LEU A 1 6.76 -1.48 -25.07
N VAL A 2 5.61 -0.83 -25.27
CA VAL A 2 4.56 -0.62 -24.27
C VAL A 2 4.02 -1.96 -23.70
N LEU A 3 4.07 -3.03 -24.47
CA LEU A 3 3.57 -4.35 -24.07
C LEU A 3 4.42 -5.06 -23.00
N LEU A 4 5.71 -4.71 -22.85
CA LEU A 4 6.60 -5.37 -21.87
C LEU A 4 6.50 -4.78 -20.47
N LEU A 5 6.02 -3.55 -20.32
CA LEU A 5 5.81 -2.90 -19.01
C LEU A 5 4.55 -3.38 -18.30
N LEU A 6 3.57 -3.93 -19.02
CA LEU A 6 2.33 -4.47 -18.45
C LEU A 6 2.53 -5.81 -17.69
N VAL A 7 3.65 -6.50 -17.89
CA VAL A 7 3.88 -7.83 -17.28
C VAL A 7 4.27 -7.77 -15.80
N PHE A 8 4.74 -6.64 -15.28
CA PHE A 8 5.14 -6.51 -13.87
C PHE A 8 4.26 -5.55 -13.05
N GLY A 9 3.24 -4.94 -13.67
CA GLY A 9 2.41 -3.92 -13.02
C GLY A 9 1.10 -4.40 -12.41
N ASN A 10 0.76 -5.67 -12.51
CA ASN A 10 -0.49 -6.20 -11.95
C ASN A 10 -0.28 -6.75 -10.53
N GLN A 11 0.17 -5.94 -9.61
CA GLN A 11 -0.24 -6.15 -8.21
C GLN A 11 -1.68 -5.67 -8.09
N SER A 12 -2.50 -6.47 -8.67
CA SER A 12 -3.75 -7.04 -8.21
C SER A 12 -4.59 -6.15 -7.31
N PHE A 13 -5.61 -5.58 -7.90
CA PHE A 13 -6.87 -5.38 -7.19
C PHE A 13 -7.59 -6.73 -6.95
N GLY A 14 -6.92 -7.87 -7.15
CA GLY A 14 -7.42 -9.21 -6.91
C GLY A 14 -7.36 -9.58 -5.43
N GLN A 15 -8.34 -10.33 -4.97
CA GLN A 15 -8.53 -10.69 -3.57
C GLN A 15 -7.62 -11.81 -3.10
N PHE A 16 -7.10 -12.58 -4.02
CA PHE A 16 -6.15 -13.64 -3.76
C PHE A 16 -4.81 -13.31 -4.42
N SER A 17 -3.88 -12.81 -3.61
CA SER A 17 -2.47 -12.78 -3.96
C SER A 17 -1.82 -13.94 -3.22
N PRO A 18 -1.38 -15.01 -3.91
CA PRO A 18 -0.77 -16.13 -3.23
C PRO A 18 0.50 -15.66 -2.52
N LEU A 19 0.56 -15.92 -1.22
CA LEU A 19 1.74 -15.70 -0.41
C LEU A 19 2.56 -16.99 -0.34
N THR A 20 3.88 -16.87 -0.28
CA THR A 20 4.73 -17.96 0.20
C THR A 20 4.60 -18.06 1.73
N GLN A 21 5.00 -19.18 2.30
CA GLN A 21 5.04 -19.36 3.76
C GLN A 21 5.87 -18.27 4.44
N SER A 22 7.03 -17.92 3.89
CA SER A 22 7.90 -16.87 4.43
C SER A 22 7.25 -15.48 4.35
N GLN A 23 6.53 -15.18 3.28
CA GLN A 23 5.78 -13.90 3.19
C GLN A 23 4.65 -13.84 4.21
N ALA A 24 3.91 -14.92 4.41
CA ALA A 24 2.86 -14.98 5.42
C ALA A 24 3.44 -14.79 6.84
N MET A 25 4.56 -15.46 7.15
CA MET A 25 5.26 -15.29 8.42
C MET A 25 5.77 -13.85 8.61
N ALA A 26 6.39 -13.26 7.61
CA ALA A 26 6.86 -11.87 7.67
C ALA A 26 5.70 -10.88 7.92
N GLU A 27 4.53 -11.11 7.31
CA GLU A 27 3.35 -10.29 7.61
C GLU A 27 2.85 -10.48 9.05
N MET A 28 2.83 -11.72 9.57
CA MET A 28 2.47 -11.98 10.97
C MET A 28 3.43 -11.30 11.95
N GLU A 29 4.74 -11.33 11.68
CA GLU A 29 5.77 -10.65 12.49
C GLU A 29 5.55 -9.13 12.52
N ARG A 30 5.22 -8.52 11.38
CA ARG A 30 4.88 -7.08 11.32
C ARG A 30 3.66 -6.72 12.16
N PHE A 31 2.62 -7.55 12.14
CA PHE A 31 1.48 -7.37 13.06
C PHE A 31 1.89 -7.54 14.53
N GLY A 32 2.85 -8.42 14.80
CA GLY A 32 3.38 -8.72 16.13
C GLY A 32 4.31 -7.63 16.69
N SER A 33 4.98 -6.86 15.84
CA SER A 33 5.84 -5.75 16.25
C SER A 33 5.04 -4.57 16.83
N GLY A 34 3.91 -4.24 16.21
CA GLY A 34 3.11 -3.07 16.59
C GLY A 34 3.75 -1.71 16.23
N LYS A 35 4.97 -1.69 15.69
CA LYS A 35 5.71 -0.48 15.31
C LYS A 35 5.23 0.07 13.96
N ARG A 36 5.17 1.40 13.83
CA ARG A 36 4.69 2.06 12.61
C ARG A 36 5.56 3.26 12.28
N VAL A 37 6.07 3.30 11.06
CA VAL A 37 6.93 4.37 10.56
C VAL A 37 6.35 4.95 9.27
N LEU A 38 6.24 6.27 9.21
CA LEU A 38 5.96 7.00 8.00
C LEU A 38 7.24 7.59 7.43
N TYR A 39 7.66 7.14 6.25
CA TYR A 39 8.73 7.76 5.49
C TYR A 39 8.14 8.76 4.51
N MET A 40 8.61 10.00 4.47
CA MET A 40 7.99 11.07 3.69
C MET A 40 9.00 11.82 2.83
N ALA A 41 8.72 11.95 1.54
CA ALA A 41 9.49 12.76 0.60
C ALA A 41 8.65 13.22 -0.60
N ALA A 42 9.23 13.96 -1.53
CA ALA A 42 8.53 14.65 -2.59
C ALA A 42 8.15 13.76 -3.77
N HIS A 43 9.05 12.85 -4.21
CA HIS A 43 8.90 12.11 -5.46
C HIS A 43 9.08 10.60 -5.29
N PRO A 44 8.56 9.78 -6.22
CA PRO A 44 9.02 8.41 -6.38
C PRO A 44 10.54 8.41 -6.66
N ASP A 45 11.31 7.58 -5.94
CA ASP A 45 12.77 7.48 -5.97
C ASP A 45 13.57 8.31 -4.94
N ASP A 46 12.92 9.22 -4.23
CA ASP A 46 13.56 9.96 -3.13
C ASP A 46 13.81 9.07 -1.90
N GLU A 47 13.01 8.03 -1.73
CA GLU A 47 13.08 7.19 -0.55
C GLU A 47 14.41 6.41 -0.43
N ASN A 48 14.82 6.15 0.80
CA ASN A 48 15.90 5.23 1.10
C ASN A 48 15.35 3.79 1.16
N THR A 49 15.36 3.10 0.03
CA THR A 49 14.84 1.73 -0.10
C THR A 49 15.53 0.75 0.84
N ARG A 50 16.81 0.95 1.18
CA ARG A 50 17.56 0.10 2.12
C ARG A 50 17.04 0.28 3.54
N LEU A 51 16.77 1.53 3.94
CA LEU A 51 16.18 1.82 5.25
C LEU A 51 14.75 1.25 5.33
N ILE A 52 13.94 1.40 4.28
CA ILE A 52 12.59 0.82 4.24
C ILE A 52 12.68 -0.71 4.36
N ALA A 53 13.58 -1.36 3.63
CA ALA A 53 13.79 -2.81 3.72
C ALA A 53 14.17 -3.23 5.15
N TRP A 54 15.05 -2.49 5.82
CA TRP A 54 15.44 -2.78 7.20
C TRP A 54 14.30 -2.55 8.19
N LEU A 55 13.61 -1.42 8.10
CA LEU A 55 12.47 -1.11 8.96
C LEU A 55 11.34 -2.14 8.82
N SER A 56 11.09 -2.58 7.59
CA SER A 56 9.98 -3.51 7.31
C SER A 56 10.29 -4.96 7.65
N ASN A 57 11.57 -5.39 7.61
CA ASN A 57 11.92 -6.81 7.73
C ASN A 57 12.87 -7.11 8.91
N ALA A 58 13.68 -6.18 9.39
CA ALA A 58 14.52 -6.37 10.58
C ALA A 58 13.83 -5.87 11.85
N LEU A 59 13.13 -4.74 11.76
CA LEU A 59 12.37 -4.15 12.85
C LEU A 59 10.89 -4.61 12.85
N ASP A 60 10.45 -5.28 11.77
CA ASP A 60 9.06 -5.68 11.53
C ASP A 60 8.08 -4.51 11.66
N ALA A 61 8.52 -3.28 11.36
CA ALA A 61 7.69 -2.11 11.43
C ALA A 61 6.75 -2.01 10.22
N GLU A 62 5.50 -1.65 10.46
CA GLU A 62 4.60 -1.23 9.40
C GLU A 62 5.10 0.09 8.79
N THR A 63 5.97 -0.02 7.78
CA THR A 63 6.63 1.12 7.16
C THR A 63 5.86 1.56 5.92
N THR A 64 5.42 2.81 5.90
CA THR A 64 4.75 3.39 4.73
C THR A 64 5.57 4.54 4.15
N TYR A 65 5.79 4.52 2.84
CA TYR A 65 6.32 5.67 2.12
C TYR A 65 5.17 6.54 1.61
N LEU A 66 5.16 7.80 2.02
CA LEU A 66 4.31 8.85 1.45
C LEU A 66 5.13 9.66 0.46
N SER A 67 4.95 9.41 -0.83
CA SER A 67 5.44 10.28 -1.89
C SER A 67 4.41 11.38 -2.14
N LEU A 68 4.78 12.65 -2.00
CA LEU A 68 3.85 13.75 -2.18
C LEU A 68 3.35 13.85 -3.62
N THR A 69 4.17 13.51 -4.60
CA THR A 69 3.81 13.51 -6.02
C THR A 69 3.97 12.14 -6.65
N ARG A 70 3.51 11.99 -7.89
CA ARG A 70 3.77 10.82 -8.74
C ARG A 70 4.97 11.02 -9.68
N GLY A 71 5.73 12.11 -9.51
CA GLY A 71 6.94 12.37 -10.30
C GLY A 71 6.68 12.65 -11.78
N SER A 72 5.50 13.16 -12.13
CA SER A 72 5.09 13.42 -13.52
C SER A 72 5.87 14.54 -14.21
N GLY A 73 6.54 15.41 -13.44
CA GLY A 73 7.39 16.48 -13.95
C GLY A 73 8.83 16.09 -14.23
N GLY A 74 9.19 14.82 -13.96
CA GLY A 74 10.54 14.30 -14.15
C GLY A 74 10.88 13.93 -15.59
N GLN A 75 11.98 13.20 -15.74
CA GLN A 75 12.48 12.65 -17.00
C GLN A 75 12.21 11.14 -17.08
N ASN A 76 12.19 10.61 -18.31
CA ASN A 76 12.10 9.17 -18.59
C ASN A 76 13.32 8.75 -19.38
N LEU A 77 14.18 7.89 -18.83
CA LEU A 77 15.42 7.44 -19.48
C LEU A 77 15.22 6.18 -20.34
N ILE A 78 14.05 5.55 -20.29
CA ILE A 78 13.79 4.27 -20.97
C ILE A 78 12.62 4.34 -21.95
N GLY A 79 11.94 5.49 -22.06
CA GLY A 79 10.79 5.70 -22.95
C GLY A 79 10.57 7.16 -23.27
N ASP A 80 9.54 7.43 -24.06
CA ASP A 80 9.16 8.77 -24.52
C ASP A 80 7.99 9.36 -23.72
N GLU A 81 7.42 8.58 -22.77
CA GLU A 81 6.29 9.00 -21.97
C GLU A 81 6.70 10.09 -20.98
N LEU A 82 5.95 11.19 -20.96
CA LEU A 82 6.13 12.34 -20.09
C LEU A 82 4.79 12.78 -19.47
N GLY A 83 4.84 13.68 -18.51
CA GLY A 83 3.64 14.20 -17.85
C GLY A 83 2.84 13.11 -17.13
N ALA A 84 1.53 13.06 -17.35
CA ALA A 84 0.65 12.11 -16.65
C ALA A 84 1.02 10.64 -16.92
N GLU A 85 1.44 10.30 -18.13
CA GLU A 85 1.88 8.95 -18.51
C GLU A 85 3.12 8.52 -17.72
N LEU A 86 4.10 9.42 -17.59
CA LEU A 86 5.28 9.20 -16.76
C LEU A 86 4.88 9.04 -15.29
N GLY A 87 3.94 9.83 -14.78
CA GLY A 87 3.43 9.71 -13.42
C GLY A 87 2.85 8.32 -13.14
N VAL A 88 2.11 7.75 -14.08
CA VAL A 88 1.60 6.36 -13.99
C VAL A 88 2.76 5.35 -13.95
N ILE A 89 3.75 5.49 -14.83
CA ILE A 89 4.92 4.61 -14.85
C ILE A 89 5.66 4.65 -13.52
N ARG A 90 5.97 5.85 -13.00
CA ARG A 90 6.69 6.03 -11.73
C ARG A 90 5.90 5.52 -10.52
N GLU A 91 4.56 5.66 -10.53
CA GLU A 91 3.72 5.04 -9.50
C GLU A 91 3.86 3.51 -9.51
N HIS A 92 3.83 2.88 -10.69
CA HIS A 92 4.00 1.43 -10.80
C HIS A 92 5.41 0.97 -10.40
N GLU A 93 6.45 1.70 -10.79
CA GLU A 93 7.82 1.42 -10.38
C GLU A 93 7.99 1.50 -8.87
N LEU A 94 7.39 2.51 -8.23
CA LEU A 94 7.43 2.69 -6.78
C LEU A 94 6.67 1.57 -6.04
N ARG A 95 5.51 1.16 -6.54
CA ARG A 95 4.79 0.00 -6.00
C ARG A 95 5.57 -1.30 -6.16
N ALA A 96 6.28 -1.47 -7.29
CA ALA A 96 7.19 -2.60 -7.49
C ALA A 96 8.35 -2.59 -6.49
N ALA A 97 8.91 -1.41 -6.18
CA ALA A 97 9.93 -1.26 -5.14
C ALA A 97 9.39 -1.72 -3.76
N ARG A 98 8.16 -1.30 -3.38
CA ARG A 98 7.49 -1.73 -2.12
C ARG A 98 7.24 -3.23 -2.08
N SER A 99 6.93 -3.88 -3.20
CA SER A 99 6.77 -5.34 -3.23
C SER A 99 8.08 -6.10 -2.98
N VAL A 100 9.22 -5.45 -3.15
CA VAL A 100 10.55 -6.03 -2.89
C VAL A 100 11.01 -5.74 -1.47
N ASP A 101 10.88 -4.49 -0.99
CA ASP A 101 11.39 -4.08 0.32
C ASP A 101 10.41 -4.28 1.49
N GLY A 102 9.17 -4.64 1.20
CA GLY A 102 8.16 -4.93 2.21
C GLY A 102 7.45 -3.70 2.78
N GLY A 103 7.74 -2.50 2.29
CA GLY A 103 7.04 -1.28 2.67
C GLY A 103 5.67 -1.13 2.00
N ASN A 104 4.89 -0.20 2.50
CA ASN A 104 3.62 0.24 1.92
C ASN A 104 3.79 1.55 1.15
N GLN A 105 2.84 1.87 0.26
CA GLN A 105 2.88 3.08 -0.55
C GLN A 105 1.62 3.92 -0.41
N ARG A 106 1.81 5.26 -0.23
CA ARG A 106 0.78 6.29 -0.30
C ARG A 106 1.24 7.44 -1.19
N PHE A 107 0.27 8.16 -1.74
CA PHE A 107 0.48 9.37 -2.52
C PHE A 107 -0.51 10.44 -2.07
N THR A 108 -0.15 11.70 -2.31
CA THR A 108 -1.11 12.82 -2.32
C THR A 108 -1.51 13.16 -3.76
N ASP A 109 -2.32 14.20 -3.91
CA ASP A 109 -2.76 14.70 -5.22
C ASP A 109 -1.85 15.81 -5.78
N ALA A 110 -0.71 16.10 -5.13
CA ALA A 110 0.23 17.11 -5.60
C ALA A 110 0.80 16.74 -6.97
N LEU A 111 0.76 17.71 -7.90
CA LEU A 111 1.32 17.52 -9.25
C LEU A 111 2.79 17.92 -9.27
N ASP A 112 3.65 17.00 -9.69
CA ASP A 112 5.03 17.33 -9.96
C ASP A 112 5.14 18.22 -11.20
N PHE A 113 5.87 19.33 -11.06
CA PHE A 113 6.09 20.29 -12.13
C PHE A 113 7.58 20.42 -12.53
N GLY A 114 8.39 19.45 -12.15
CA GLY A 114 9.82 19.42 -12.40
C GLY A 114 10.63 20.21 -11.38
N TYR A 115 11.75 20.77 -11.79
CA TYR A 115 12.65 21.46 -10.87
C TYR A 115 12.02 22.74 -10.29
N SER A 116 11.88 22.81 -8.98
CA SER A 116 11.39 23.97 -8.23
C SER A 116 12.54 24.78 -7.64
N LYS A 117 12.45 26.11 -7.78
CA LYS A 117 13.52 27.03 -7.35
C LYS A 117 13.44 27.41 -5.88
N SER A 118 12.25 27.40 -5.31
CA SER A 118 12.01 27.78 -3.92
C SER A 118 10.80 27.05 -3.35
N VAL A 119 10.67 27.06 -2.05
CA VAL A 119 9.53 26.53 -1.31
C VAL A 119 8.26 27.34 -1.62
N ASP A 120 8.35 28.69 -1.73
CA ASP A 120 7.23 29.54 -2.09
C ASP A 120 6.63 29.18 -3.45
N GLU A 121 7.47 28.83 -4.44
CA GLU A 121 7.00 28.34 -5.74
C GLU A 121 6.21 27.05 -5.59
N VAL A 122 6.68 26.15 -4.72
CA VAL A 122 6.02 24.86 -4.46
C VAL A 122 4.63 25.08 -3.86
N TRP A 123 4.53 25.86 -2.80
CA TRP A 123 3.25 26.13 -2.14
C TRP A 123 2.24 26.81 -3.06
N THR A 124 2.72 27.71 -3.91
CA THR A 124 1.87 28.36 -4.90
C THR A 124 1.26 27.38 -5.91
N LYS A 125 1.99 26.31 -6.28
CA LYS A 125 1.57 25.35 -7.30
C LYS A 125 0.85 24.12 -6.72
N TRP A 126 1.25 23.66 -5.55
CA TRP A 126 0.64 22.50 -4.90
C TRP A 126 -0.63 22.81 -4.12
N GLY A 127 -0.79 24.06 -3.63
CA GLY A 127 -1.86 24.42 -2.72
C GLY A 127 -1.56 23.89 -1.31
N HIS A 128 -0.86 24.71 -0.50
CA HIS A 128 -0.33 24.31 0.81
C HIS A 128 -1.39 23.67 1.73
N ASP A 129 -2.55 24.35 1.91
CA ASP A 129 -3.57 23.90 2.87
C ASP A 129 -4.23 22.57 2.48
N ASP A 130 -4.49 22.37 1.18
CA ASP A 130 -5.09 21.12 0.68
C ASP A 130 -4.12 19.95 0.85
N LEU A 131 -2.84 20.17 0.53
CA LEU A 131 -1.81 19.15 0.67
C LEU A 131 -1.55 18.81 2.13
N GLN A 132 -1.51 19.83 3.00
CA GLN A 132 -1.36 19.68 4.45
C GLN A 132 -2.50 18.83 5.02
N LEU A 133 -3.75 19.10 4.62
CA LEU A 133 -4.92 18.32 5.04
C LEU A 133 -4.82 16.85 4.62
N GLN A 134 -4.38 16.58 3.38
CA GLN A 134 -4.18 15.21 2.90
C GLN A 134 -3.10 14.47 3.70
N ALA A 135 -1.97 15.13 3.97
CA ALA A 135 -0.88 14.55 4.75
C ALA A 135 -1.28 14.30 6.21
N VAL A 136 -2.00 15.24 6.85
CA VAL A 136 -2.54 15.07 8.22
C VAL A 136 -3.50 13.88 8.28
N ARG A 137 -4.42 13.75 7.32
CA ARG A 137 -5.34 12.61 7.25
C ARG A 137 -4.60 11.29 7.08
N THR A 138 -3.56 11.28 6.25
CA THR A 138 -2.68 10.10 6.08
C THR A 138 -1.98 9.74 7.39
N ILE A 139 -1.44 10.71 8.13
CA ILE A 139 -0.83 10.47 9.45
C ILE A 139 -1.86 9.89 10.43
N ARG A 140 -3.07 10.46 10.49
CA ARG A 140 -4.13 10.00 11.39
C ARG A 140 -4.69 8.62 11.03
N GLU A 141 -4.72 8.28 9.73
CA GLU A 141 -5.09 6.95 9.25
C GLU A 141 -4.03 5.90 9.61
N LEU A 142 -2.77 6.18 9.29
CA LEU A 142 -1.66 5.24 9.47
C LEU A 142 -1.17 5.17 10.92
N LYS A 143 -1.38 6.24 11.69
CA LYS A 143 -0.98 6.35 13.10
C LYS A 143 0.50 6.01 13.33
N PRO A 144 1.45 6.62 12.61
CA PRO A 144 2.86 6.32 12.77
C PRO A 144 3.39 6.76 14.12
N ASP A 145 4.33 6.00 14.68
CA ASP A 145 5.04 6.39 15.90
C ASP A 145 6.04 7.50 15.59
N PHE A 146 6.76 7.36 14.46
CA PHE A 146 7.72 8.32 13.97
C PHE A 146 7.50 8.65 12.48
N ILE A 147 7.87 9.88 12.12
CA ILE A 147 8.00 10.30 10.72
C ILE A 147 9.49 10.44 10.40
N ILE A 148 9.92 9.86 9.29
CA ILE A 148 11.28 10.00 8.77
C ILE A 148 11.21 10.77 7.45
N THR A 149 11.97 11.87 7.33
CA THR A 149 12.10 12.63 6.08
C THR A 149 13.38 12.25 5.36
N ARG A 150 13.36 12.27 4.03
CA ARG A 150 14.57 12.09 3.24
C ARG A 150 15.47 13.33 3.24
N PHE A 151 14.85 14.50 3.30
CA PHE A 151 15.51 15.78 3.15
C PHE A 151 15.42 16.62 4.42
N PRO A 152 16.35 17.57 4.65
CA PRO A 152 16.22 18.57 5.71
C PRO A 152 15.25 19.68 5.28
N PRO A 153 14.67 20.44 6.23
CA PRO A 153 13.79 21.59 5.95
C PRO A 153 14.59 22.88 5.63
N ASP A 154 15.63 22.76 4.81
CA ASP A 154 16.49 23.88 4.44
C ASP A 154 17.14 23.69 3.06
N GLU A 155 17.98 24.65 2.63
CA GLU A 155 18.60 24.69 1.32
C GLU A 155 19.49 23.48 0.97
N ARG A 156 19.94 22.71 1.98
CA ARG A 156 20.71 21.46 1.77
C ARG A 156 19.88 20.39 1.08
N ALA A 157 18.55 20.51 1.06
CA ALA A 157 17.65 19.62 0.35
C ALA A 157 17.80 19.67 -1.19
N GLY A 158 18.42 20.70 -1.74
CA GLY A 158 18.78 20.83 -3.16
C GLY A 158 17.78 21.57 -4.01
N HIS A 159 16.45 21.38 -3.84
CA HIS A 159 15.42 22.18 -4.51
C HIS A 159 14.12 22.25 -3.69
N GLY A 160 13.20 23.15 -4.10
CA GLY A 160 12.03 23.51 -3.32
C GLY A 160 11.11 22.36 -2.93
N HIS A 161 10.84 21.37 -3.82
CA HIS A 161 10.00 20.22 -3.48
C HIS A 161 10.55 19.43 -2.29
N HIS A 162 11.87 19.22 -2.26
CA HIS A 162 12.54 18.46 -1.19
C HIS A 162 12.42 19.20 0.15
N THR A 163 12.76 20.51 0.16
CA THR A 163 12.63 21.34 1.37
C THR A 163 11.18 21.37 1.84
N ALA A 164 10.23 21.63 0.92
CA ALA A 164 8.80 21.68 1.23
C ALA A 164 8.29 20.35 1.82
N SER A 165 8.78 19.20 1.34
CA SER A 165 8.37 17.89 1.88
C SER A 165 8.78 17.70 3.34
N ALA A 166 9.94 18.22 3.75
CA ALA A 166 10.43 18.15 5.11
C ALA A 166 9.72 19.16 6.04
N GLU A 167 9.48 20.39 5.57
CA GLU A 167 8.68 21.39 6.29
C GLU A 167 7.27 20.86 6.55
N LEU A 168 6.63 20.33 5.52
CA LEU A 168 5.28 19.75 5.61
C LEU A 168 5.21 18.60 6.62
N ALA A 169 6.23 17.75 6.68
CA ALA A 169 6.28 16.64 7.64
C ALA A 169 6.25 17.13 9.09
N ILE A 170 6.98 18.21 9.40
CA ILE A 170 7.02 18.82 10.73
C ILE A 170 5.66 19.46 11.05
N GLU A 171 5.12 20.27 10.14
CA GLU A 171 3.82 20.93 10.30
C GLU A 171 2.70 19.91 10.52
N CYS A 172 2.65 18.86 9.68
CA CYS A 172 1.63 17.83 9.75
C CYS A 172 1.75 16.97 11.01
N ALA A 173 2.94 16.75 11.56
CA ALA A 173 3.11 16.06 12.85
C ALA A 173 2.45 16.85 13.99
N VAL A 174 2.59 18.17 13.99
CA VAL A 174 1.93 19.06 14.98
C VAL A 174 0.41 19.05 14.80
N LEU A 175 -0.05 19.25 13.57
CA LEU A 175 -1.48 19.36 13.25
C LEU A 175 -2.24 18.04 13.41
N ALA A 176 -1.57 16.92 13.21
CA ALA A 176 -2.18 15.60 13.40
C ALA A 176 -2.60 15.37 14.87
N ALA A 177 -1.91 16.00 15.82
CA ALA A 177 -2.25 15.93 17.24
C ALA A 177 -3.35 16.93 17.66
N ASP A 178 -3.65 17.95 16.86
CA ASP A 178 -4.67 18.96 17.16
C ASP A 178 -6.08 18.43 16.80
N GLU A 179 -6.88 18.07 17.80
CA GLU A 179 -8.27 17.61 17.63
C GLU A 179 -9.17 18.60 16.86
N LYS A 180 -8.80 19.88 16.78
CA LYS A 180 -9.59 20.93 16.16
C LYS A 180 -9.26 21.12 14.67
N TYR A 181 -8.10 20.68 14.20
CA TYR A 181 -7.65 20.91 12.84
C TYR A 181 -8.55 20.23 11.78
N ASP A 182 -8.87 18.96 11.99
CA ASP A 182 -9.80 18.20 11.13
C ASP A 182 -10.64 17.27 12.01
N THR A 183 -11.89 17.64 12.23
CA THR A 183 -12.81 16.90 13.10
C THR A 183 -13.41 15.65 12.45
N ALA A 184 -13.12 15.42 11.16
CA ALA A 184 -13.59 14.23 10.45
C ALA A 184 -12.74 12.98 10.76
N THR A 185 -11.53 13.17 11.29
CA THR A 185 -10.59 12.10 11.63
C THR A 185 -10.10 12.24 13.08
N ALA A 186 -9.87 11.12 13.76
CA ALA A 186 -9.36 11.15 15.14
C ALA A 186 -7.91 11.64 15.17
N ALA A 187 -7.59 12.52 16.14
CA ALA A 187 -6.25 13.04 16.32
C ALA A 187 -5.23 11.94 16.63
N TRP A 188 -4.00 12.14 16.20
CA TRP A 188 -2.87 11.24 16.43
C TRP A 188 -1.59 12.01 16.75
N SER A 189 -0.92 11.63 17.84
CA SER A 189 0.34 12.25 18.26
C SER A 189 1.53 11.41 17.82
N VAL A 190 2.31 11.96 16.89
CA VAL A 190 3.60 11.41 16.46
C VAL A 190 4.66 11.70 17.52
N GLN A 191 5.54 10.76 17.84
CA GLN A 191 6.57 10.93 18.86
C GLN A 191 7.72 11.83 18.38
N GLY A 192 8.00 11.87 17.07
CA GLY A 192 9.02 12.74 16.51
C GLY A 192 9.13 12.67 15.00
N VAL A 193 9.78 13.69 14.45
CA VAL A 193 10.16 13.80 13.04
C VAL A 193 11.68 13.81 12.94
N TRP A 194 12.23 12.93 12.10
CA TRP A 194 13.66 12.73 11.97
C TRP A 194 14.12 12.78 10.52
N TRP A 195 15.21 13.46 10.25
CA TRP A 195 15.85 13.48 8.95
C TRP A 195 16.80 12.29 8.79
N ASN A 196 16.54 11.42 7.83
CA ASN A 196 17.47 10.38 7.39
C ASN A 196 18.57 11.03 6.54
N THR A 197 19.72 11.24 7.14
CA THR A 197 20.89 11.92 6.58
C THR A 197 22.02 10.94 6.26
N SER A 198 23.18 11.45 5.81
CA SER A 198 24.34 10.63 5.52
C SER A 198 25.63 11.43 5.66
N VAL A 199 26.75 10.74 5.86
CA VAL A 199 28.11 11.34 5.88
C VAL A 199 28.45 12.10 4.59
N TRP A 200 27.73 11.88 3.51
CA TRP A 200 27.88 12.64 2.27
C TRP A 200 27.36 14.08 2.40
N TRP A 201 26.26 14.30 3.13
CA TRP A 201 25.74 15.64 3.44
C TRP A 201 26.47 16.30 4.59
N ASP A 202 26.87 15.51 5.59
CA ASP A 202 27.56 16.00 6.79
C ASP A 202 28.65 15.01 7.21
N PRO A 203 29.91 15.28 6.84
CA PRO A 203 31.03 14.40 7.21
C PRO A 203 31.27 14.27 8.71
N THR A 204 30.72 15.18 9.53
CA THR A 204 30.88 15.19 10.99
C THR A 204 29.91 14.29 11.74
N LEU A 205 28.96 13.66 11.05
CA LEU A 205 27.91 12.82 11.65
C LEU A 205 28.42 11.73 12.59
N LYS A 206 29.60 11.15 12.29
CA LYS A 206 30.19 10.08 13.11
C LYS A 206 30.61 10.57 14.51
N ASP A 207 30.89 11.86 14.62
CA ASP A 207 31.32 12.49 15.86
C ASP A 207 30.23 13.37 16.49
N ASP A 208 29.02 13.41 15.88
CA ASP A 208 27.89 14.19 16.36
C ASP A 208 27.09 13.40 17.43
N PRO A 209 27.13 13.84 18.71
CA PRO A 209 26.43 13.12 19.79
C PRO A 209 24.91 13.19 19.69
N GLU A 210 24.35 14.09 18.87
CA GLU A 210 22.91 14.21 18.66
C GLU A 210 22.42 13.38 17.46
N ALA A 211 23.34 12.83 16.65
CA ALA A 211 22.98 11.96 15.56
C ALA A 211 22.67 10.54 16.07
N VAL A 212 21.55 10.00 15.66
CA VAL A 212 21.24 8.58 15.89
C VAL A 212 21.90 7.77 14.77
N TYR A 213 22.70 6.79 15.17
CA TYR A 213 23.36 5.82 14.30
C TYR A 213 22.54 4.52 14.26
N LEU A 214 22.39 3.95 13.07
CA LEU A 214 21.78 2.65 12.85
C LEU A 214 22.68 1.77 12.00
N ASP A 215 23.09 0.61 12.54
CA ASP A 215 23.68 -0.47 11.76
C ASP A 215 22.56 -1.30 11.13
N MET A 216 22.47 -1.26 9.80
CA MET A 216 21.50 -2.03 9.02
C MET A 216 22.12 -3.32 8.46
N SER A 217 23.28 -3.73 8.96
CA SER A 217 23.87 -5.01 8.60
C SER A 217 22.98 -6.15 9.09
N GLY A 218 22.92 -7.23 8.34
CA GLY A 218 22.16 -8.38 8.74
C GLY A 218 21.60 -9.15 7.56
N PHE A 219 21.11 -10.34 7.85
CA PHE A 219 20.54 -11.28 6.89
C PHE A 219 19.13 -11.66 7.34
N ASP A 220 18.20 -11.58 6.43
CA ASP A 220 16.83 -12.01 6.66
C ASP A 220 16.66 -13.49 6.27
N PRO A 221 16.42 -14.39 7.21
CA PRO A 221 16.29 -15.81 6.91
C PRO A 221 15.00 -16.18 6.16
N LEU A 222 13.94 -15.35 6.26
CA LEU A 222 12.67 -15.58 5.57
C LEU A 222 12.77 -15.16 4.10
N LEU A 223 13.49 -14.06 3.81
CA LEU A 223 13.69 -13.53 2.46
C LEU A 223 14.96 -14.06 1.80
N GLY A 224 15.90 -14.60 2.57
CA GLY A 224 17.11 -15.28 2.07
C GLY A 224 18.19 -14.34 1.55
N ASP A 225 18.18 -13.06 1.92
CA ASP A 225 19.21 -12.09 1.55
C ASP A 225 19.45 -11.04 2.66
N THR A 226 20.44 -10.17 2.50
CA THR A 226 20.70 -9.06 3.42
C THR A 226 19.73 -7.90 3.18
N TYR A 227 19.41 -7.15 4.24
CA TYR A 227 18.51 -5.97 4.12
C TYR A 227 19.04 -4.94 3.11
N GLY A 228 20.37 -4.78 3.04
CA GLY A 228 21.02 -3.93 2.03
C GLY A 228 20.77 -4.41 0.61
N ALA A 229 20.88 -5.72 0.36
CA ALA A 229 20.64 -6.31 -0.96
C ALA A 229 19.16 -6.20 -1.38
N ILE A 230 18.23 -6.44 -0.45
CA ILE A 230 16.80 -6.26 -0.66
C ILE A 230 16.49 -4.80 -1.07
N GLY A 231 17.07 -3.83 -0.33
CA GLY A 231 16.91 -2.42 -0.65
C GLY A 231 17.54 -2.01 -2.00
N ASP A 232 18.68 -2.59 -2.38
CA ASP A 232 19.32 -2.36 -3.70
C ASP A 232 18.44 -2.94 -4.83
N ALA A 233 17.82 -4.09 -4.62
CA ALA A 233 16.87 -4.67 -5.57
C ALA A 233 15.61 -3.78 -5.71
N ALA A 234 15.07 -3.27 -4.58
CA ALA A 234 13.95 -2.33 -4.60
C ALA A 234 14.31 -1.03 -5.34
N ARG A 235 15.49 -0.46 -5.08
CA ARG A 235 15.99 0.74 -5.79
C ARG A 235 16.02 0.53 -7.31
N SER A 236 16.38 -0.65 -7.75
CA SER A 236 16.47 -1.01 -9.16
C SER A 236 15.11 -1.11 -9.87
N MET A 237 14.00 -0.99 -9.15
CA MET A 237 12.66 -0.92 -9.75
C MET A 237 12.36 0.45 -10.38
N HIS A 238 13.06 1.52 -9.98
CA HIS A 238 12.95 2.86 -10.57
C HIS A 238 13.68 2.96 -11.92
N LYS A 239 13.24 2.18 -12.90
CA LYS A 239 13.91 1.98 -14.18
C LYS A 239 13.89 3.23 -15.06
N CYS A 240 12.75 3.93 -15.12
CA CYS A 240 12.63 5.15 -15.90
C CYS A 240 13.51 6.30 -15.37
N GLN A 241 14.00 6.20 -14.12
CA GLN A 241 14.95 7.14 -13.53
C GLN A 241 16.41 6.67 -13.61
N GLY A 242 16.66 5.49 -14.20
CA GLY A 242 18.02 4.96 -14.37
C GLY A 242 18.68 4.49 -13.07
N PHE A 243 17.90 4.12 -12.05
CA PHE A 243 18.40 3.72 -10.74
C PHE A 243 18.73 2.23 -10.60
N GLY A 244 19.09 1.55 -11.69
CA GLY A 244 19.69 0.22 -11.58
C GLY A 244 20.99 0.28 -10.79
N VAL A 245 21.06 -0.41 -9.65
CA VAL A 245 22.23 -0.44 -8.77
C VAL A 245 22.77 -1.86 -8.61
N PRO A 246 24.10 -2.03 -8.49
CA PRO A 246 24.68 -3.31 -8.13
C PRO A 246 24.24 -3.74 -6.73
N ILE A 247 23.87 -4.99 -6.58
CA ILE A 247 23.52 -5.58 -5.28
C ILE A 247 24.77 -5.64 -4.39
N ASN A 248 24.67 -5.06 -3.19
CA ASN A 248 25.76 -5.06 -2.22
C ASN A 248 25.28 -5.65 -0.88
N ARG A 249 25.90 -6.75 -0.47
CA ARG A 249 25.60 -7.50 0.76
C ARG A 249 26.51 -7.12 1.94
N GLY A 250 27.40 -6.14 1.75
CA GLY A 250 28.28 -5.67 2.81
C GLY A 250 27.58 -4.84 3.89
N PRO A 251 28.30 -4.44 4.94
CA PRO A 251 27.78 -3.61 6.01
C PRO A 251 27.13 -2.32 5.50
N ARG A 252 26.07 -1.89 6.16
CA ARG A 252 25.34 -0.66 5.87
C ARG A 252 25.06 0.10 7.15
N GLU A 253 25.20 1.41 7.07
CA GLU A 253 24.93 2.32 8.18
C GLU A 253 24.07 3.48 7.73
N GLU A 254 23.19 3.94 8.61
CA GLU A 254 22.35 5.11 8.42
C GLU A 254 22.44 6.04 9.61
N TYR A 255 22.15 7.31 9.37
CA TYR A 255 22.19 8.35 10.37
C TYR A 255 20.92 9.16 10.35
N PHE A 256 20.50 9.64 11.54
CA PHE A 256 19.32 10.46 11.68
C PHE A 256 19.61 11.69 12.55
N LYS A 257 19.04 12.83 12.16
CA LYS A 257 19.00 14.05 12.97
C LYS A 257 17.56 14.39 13.33
N LYS A 258 17.35 14.73 14.60
CA LYS A 258 16.03 15.14 15.07
C LYS A 258 15.64 16.48 14.44
N LEU A 259 14.43 16.55 13.90
CA LEU A 259 13.82 17.76 13.40
C LEU A 259 12.76 18.31 14.36
N TRP A 260 11.99 17.40 14.99
CA TRP A 260 10.91 17.78 15.90
C TRP A 260 10.53 16.61 16.83
N GLY A 261 9.94 16.96 18.01
CA GLY A 261 9.39 16.00 18.96
C GLY A 261 10.38 15.53 20.02
N GLU A 262 9.87 14.77 21.00
CA GLU A 262 10.62 14.33 22.18
C GLU A 262 10.94 12.83 22.16
N GLY A 263 10.38 12.08 21.19
CA GLY A 263 10.57 10.62 21.13
C GLY A 263 12.05 10.24 20.92
N ASP A 264 12.44 9.11 21.49
CA ASP A 264 13.76 8.51 21.36
C ASP A 264 13.78 7.50 20.20
N LEU A 265 14.24 7.96 19.03
CA LEU A 265 14.36 7.09 17.86
C LEU A 265 15.37 5.96 18.09
N SER A 266 16.46 6.19 18.85
CA SER A 266 17.47 5.16 19.08
C SER A 266 16.88 3.98 19.86
N ALA A 267 16.11 4.25 20.90
CA ALA A 267 15.39 3.21 21.64
C ALA A 267 14.32 2.53 20.77
N TYR A 268 13.60 3.29 19.95
CA TYR A 268 12.56 2.76 19.07
C TYR A 268 13.10 1.79 18.00
N LEU A 269 14.29 2.06 17.46
CA LEU A 269 14.94 1.22 16.45
C LEU A 269 15.51 -0.09 17.02
N MET A 270 15.46 -0.29 18.34
CA MET A 270 15.83 -1.59 18.93
C MET A 270 14.74 -2.64 18.64
N PRO A 271 15.12 -3.86 18.26
CA PRO A 271 14.17 -4.95 18.06
C PRO A 271 13.49 -5.31 19.39
N ASP A 272 12.23 -4.99 19.52
CA ASP A 272 11.34 -5.44 20.59
C ASP A 272 9.97 -5.75 19.99
N ARG A 273 9.16 -6.56 20.66
CA ARG A 273 7.85 -6.95 20.19
C ARG A 273 6.75 -6.18 20.92
N GLY A 274 5.67 -5.87 20.19
CA GLY A 274 4.50 -5.22 20.77
C GLY A 274 3.86 -6.05 21.88
N ALA A 275 3.32 -5.38 22.89
CA ALA A 275 2.68 -5.99 24.05
C ALA A 275 1.16 -5.75 24.11
N ASP A 276 0.58 -5.07 23.11
CA ASP A 276 -0.87 -4.90 22.99
C ASP A 276 -1.56 -6.19 22.52
N ALA A 277 -2.87 -6.25 22.68
CA ALA A 277 -3.64 -7.45 22.37
C ALA A 277 -3.51 -7.91 20.91
N GLN A 278 -3.40 -6.98 19.94
CA GLN A 278 -3.23 -7.34 18.53
C GLN A 278 -1.84 -7.96 18.30
N SER A 279 -0.81 -7.32 18.84
CA SER A 279 0.57 -7.78 18.72
C SER A 279 0.76 -9.15 19.34
N LEU A 280 0.17 -9.40 20.50
CA LEU A 280 0.25 -10.71 21.17
C LEU A 280 -0.46 -11.81 20.36
N LEU A 281 -1.64 -11.53 19.82
CA LEU A 281 -2.35 -12.50 18.95
C LEU A 281 -1.57 -12.83 17.68
N ALA A 282 -0.93 -11.83 17.08
CA ALA A 282 -0.10 -12.03 15.89
C ALA A 282 1.16 -12.86 16.20
N GLN A 283 1.83 -12.57 17.31
CA GLN A 283 3.00 -13.35 17.78
C GLN A 283 2.63 -14.80 18.09
N ASP A 284 1.51 -15.03 18.78
CA ASP A 284 1.01 -16.38 19.05
C ASP A 284 0.70 -17.14 17.76
N ALA A 285 0.11 -16.47 16.76
CA ALA A 285 -0.21 -17.08 15.48
C ALA A 285 1.07 -17.41 14.68
N ALA A 286 2.03 -16.49 14.63
CA ALA A 286 3.32 -16.68 13.96
C ALA A 286 4.10 -17.85 14.59
N PHE A 287 4.20 -17.88 15.92
CA PHE A 287 4.86 -18.96 16.63
C PHE A 287 4.18 -20.33 16.39
N ALA A 288 2.85 -20.38 16.42
CA ALA A 288 2.10 -21.59 16.13
C ALA A 288 2.36 -22.08 14.70
N LEU A 289 2.42 -21.17 13.72
CA LEU A 289 2.73 -21.51 12.33
C LEU A 289 4.18 -22.03 12.18
N GLU A 290 5.13 -21.41 12.88
CA GLU A 290 6.55 -21.82 12.88
C GLU A 290 6.75 -23.26 13.39
N ILE A 291 6.06 -23.64 14.47
CA ILE A 291 6.15 -25.00 15.04
C ILE A 291 5.24 -26.02 14.34
N GLY A 292 4.51 -25.61 13.28
CA GLY A 292 3.62 -26.49 12.51
C GLY A 292 2.24 -26.72 13.14
N ASP A 293 1.85 -25.97 14.18
CA ASP A 293 0.49 -25.99 14.73
C ASP A 293 -0.46 -25.07 13.96
N GLN A 294 -0.83 -25.52 12.76
CA GLN A 294 -1.68 -24.75 11.85
C GLN A 294 -3.05 -24.43 12.43
N LYS A 295 -3.62 -25.33 13.26
CA LYS A 295 -4.92 -25.10 13.89
C LYS A 295 -4.88 -23.93 14.87
N GLN A 296 -3.86 -23.89 15.72
CA GLN A 296 -3.66 -22.79 16.65
C GLN A 296 -3.35 -21.49 15.89
N ALA A 297 -2.53 -21.53 14.84
CA ALA A 297 -2.26 -20.37 13.99
C ALA A 297 -3.54 -19.78 13.41
N ILE A 298 -4.42 -20.62 12.83
CA ILE A 298 -5.73 -20.19 12.30
C ILE A 298 -6.59 -19.55 13.41
N ALA A 299 -6.70 -20.21 14.57
CA ALA A 299 -7.53 -19.74 15.67
C ALA A 299 -7.09 -18.34 16.16
N LYS A 300 -5.78 -18.15 16.41
CA LYS A 300 -5.21 -16.88 16.86
C LYS A 300 -5.31 -15.79 15.79
N TRP A 301 -5.06 -16.13 14.54
CA TRP A 301 -5.19 -15.18 13.44
C TRP A 301 -6.65 -14.78 13.18
N ALA A 302 -7.61 -15.69 13.38
CA ALA A 302 -9.04 -15.37 13.30
C ALA A 302 -9.49 -14.45 14.43
N GLU A 303 -9.00 -14.66 15.66
CA GLU A 303 -9.26 -13.80 16.81
C GLU A 303 -8.73 -12.36 16.56
N LEU A 304 -7.51 -12.23 16.00
CA LEU A 304 -6.96 -10.94 15.57
C LEU A 304 -7.87 -10.25 14.55
N GLY A 305 -8.43 -10.98 13.59
CA GLY A 305 -9.34 -10.41 12.59
C GLY A 305 -10.61 -9.83 13.19
N GLN A 306 -11.13 -10.41 14.26
CA GLN A 306 -12.29 -9.86 14.98
C GLN A 306 -11.91 -8.56 15.70
N VAL A 307 -10.75 -8.54 16.38
CA VAL A 307 -10.22 -7.32 17.03
C VAL A 307 -9.98 -6.20 16.01
N LEU A 308 -9.47 -6.55 14.83
CA LEU A 308 -9.26 -5.55 13.76
C LEU A 308 -10.58 -4.94 13.29
N LEU A 309 -11.65 -5.72 13.11
CA LEU A 309 -12.97 -5.21 12.69
C LEU A 309 -13.63 -4.27 13.72
N GLU A 310 -13.25 -4.35 14.98
CA GLU A 310 -13.71 -3.41 16.02
C GLU A 310 -13.00 -2.05 15.92
N GLN A 311 -11.81 -2.00 15.32
CA GLN A 311 -10.94 -0.83 15.32
C GLN A 311 -10.72 -0.21 13.94
N THR A 312 -11.01 -0.97 12.87
CA THR A 312 -10.83 -0.54 11.48
C THR A 312 -12.03 -0.93 10.63
N THR A 313 -11.98 -0.53 9.38
CA THR A 313 -12.97 -0.98 8.37
C THR A 313 -12.38 -2.08 7.48
N PRO A 314 -13.22 -2.90 6.81
CA PRO A 314 -12.76 -3.88 5.84
C PRO A 314 -11.93 -3.29 4.69
N GLU A 315 -12.09 -1.98 4.42
CA GLU A 315 -11.34 -1.25 3.40
C GLU A 315 -9.90 -0.95 3.79
N SER A 316 -9.57 -1.00 5.10
CA SER A 316 -8.22 -0.67 5.56
C SER A 316 -7.20 -1.66 5.01
N ASP A 317 -6.04 -1.15 4.61
CA ASP A 317 -4.94 -2.00 4.14
C ASP A 317 -4.54 -3.04 5.19
N LYS A 318 -4.62 -2.66 6.47
CA LYS A 318 -4.32 -3.58 7.58
C LYS A 318 -5.27 -4.79 7.56
N TYR A 319 -6.59 -4.57 7.40
CA TYR A 319 -7.54 -5.67 7.32
C TYR A 319 -7.35 -6.51 6.05
N GLN A 320 -7.06 -5.89 4.91
CA GLN A 320 -6.81 -6.60 3.66
C GLN A 320 -5.54 -7.47 3.73
N ARG A 321 -4.47 -7.00 4.34
CA ARG A 321 -3.25 -7.81 4.60
C ARG A 321 -3.54 -8.97 5.54
N TRP A 322 -4.26 -8.74 6.64
CA TRP A 322 -4.72 -9.79 7.53
C TRP A 322 -5.50 -10.88 6.77
N GLN A 323 -6.42 -10.46 5.89
CA GLN A 323 -7.23 -11.39 5.09
C GLN A 323 -6.40 -12.23 4.13
N GLN A 324 -5.38 -11.65 3.48
CA GLN A 324 -4.46 -12.41 2.61
C GLN A 324 -3.70 -13.49 3.36
N VAL A 325 -3.18 -13.17 4.55
CA VAL A 325 -2.52 -14.15 5.41
C VAL A 325 -3.51 -15.23 5.86
N MET A 326 -4.74 -14.85 6.25
CA MET A 326 -5.77 -15.82 6.64
C MET A 326 -6.09 -16.80 5.51
N LEU A 327 -6.26 -16.32 4.28
CA LEU A 327 -6.50 -17.18 3.12
C LEU A 327 -5.33 -18.14 2.87
N HIS A 328 -4.09 -17.66 3.04
CA HIS A 328 -2.91 -18.52 2.93
C HIS A 328 -2.88 -19.61 4.00
N VAL A 329 -3.07 -19.26 5.27
CA VAL A 329 -3.02 -20.20 6.40
C VAL A 329 -4.15 -21.22 6.33
N LEU A 330 -5.34 -20.82 5.88
CA LEU A 330 -6.46 -21.74 5.60
C LEU A 330 -6.21 -22.63 4.39
N GLY A 331 -5.33 -22.23 3.47
CA GLY A 331 -5.20 -22.86 2.17
C GLY A 331 -6.49 -22.74 1.34
N VAL A 332 -7.10 -21.55 1.33
CA VAL A 332 -8.35 -21.27 0.60
C VAL A 332 -8.10 -20.23 -0.48
N TYR A 333 -8.55 -20.55 -1.68
CA TYR A 333 -8.73 -19.57 -2.75
C TYR A 333 -10.12 -18.98 -2.65
N ALA A 334 -10.20 -17.63 -2.71
CA ALA A 334 -11.47 -16.90 -2.66
C ALA A 334 -11.40 -15.67 -3.58
N GLU A 335 -12.31 -15.58 -4.55
CA GLU A 335 -12.36 -14.47 -5.49
C GLU A 335 -13.79 -14.16 -5.92
N VAL A 336 -14.12 -12.87 -6.10
CA VAL A 336 -15.35 -12.40 -6.74
C VAL A 336 -14.97 -11.67 -8.02
N PHE A 337 -15.47 -12.13 -9.16
CA PHE A 337 -15.08 -11.52 -10.43
C PHE A 337 -16.24 -11.48 -11.45
N THR A 338 -16.10 -10.54 -12.39
CA THR A 338 -16.84 -10.51 -13.66
C THR A 338 -15.90 -10.75 -14.82
N SER A 339 -16.42 -11.37 -15.90
CA SER A 339 -15.65 -11.61 -17.14
C SER A 339 -15.80 -10.48 -18.17
N SER A 340 -16.52 -9.41 -17.85
CA SER A 340 -16.71 -8.24 -18.72
C SER A 340 -16.28 -6.95 -18.03
N ASN A 341 -15.57 -6.09 -18.79
CA ASN A 341 -15.20 -4.76 -18.34
C ASN A 341 -15.01 -3.85 -19.60
N PRO A 342 -15.65 -2.69 -19.66
CA PRO A 342 -16.60 -2.17 -18.68
C PRO A 342 -17.93 -2.96 -18.66
N MET A 343 -18.60 -2.93 -17.51
CA MET A 343 -19.96 -3.43 -17.39
C MET A 343 -20.96 -2.38 -17.86
N PRO A 344 -22.03 -2.76 -18.59
CA PRO A 344 -23.08 -1.80 -18.96
C PRO A 344 -23.82 -1.32 -17.72
N GLU A 345 -24.16 -0.03 -17.68
CA GLU A 345 -25.02 0.52 -16.64
C GLU A 345 -26.39 -0.18 -16.67
N GLY A 346 -26.87 -0.62 -15.51
CA GLY A 346 -28.13 -1.39 -15.43
C GLY A 346 -28.57 -1.68 -14.00
N PRO A 347 -29.70 -2.38 -13.86
CA PRO A 347 -30.25 -2.73 -12.56
C PRO A 347 -29.57 -3.96 -11.92
N SER A 348 -28.58 -4.56 -12.56
CA SER A 348 -27.89 -5.77 -12.10
C SER A 348 -26.47 -5.79 -12.62
N TYR A 349 -25.54 -6.21 -11.76
CA TYR A 349 -24.12 -6.40 -12.08
C TYR A 349 -23.71 -7.83 -11.72
N PRO A 350 -23.95 -8.82 -12.61
CA PRO A 350 -23.66 -10.22 -12.31
C PRO A 350 -22.16 -10.48 -12.18
N ALA A 351 -21.80 -11.27 -11.19
CA ALA A 351 -20.44 -11.72 -10.94
C ALA A 351 -20.43 -13.14 -10.39
N THR A 352 -19.28 -13.80 -10.46
CA THR A 352 -19.07 -15.13 -9.91
C THR A 352 -18.20 -15.04 -8.65
N LEU A 353 -18.65 -15.58 -7.55
CA LEU A 353 -17.85 -15.87 -6.36
C LEU A 353 -17.32 -17.29 -6.47
N VAL A 354 -16.01 -17.45 -6.44
CA VAL A 354 -15.31 -18.73 -6.38
C VAL A 354 -14.69 -18.93 -5.02
N LEU A 355 -14.91 -20.09 -4.43
CA LEU A 355 -14.29 -20.54 -3.18
C LEU A 355 -13.78 -21.97 -3.37
N GLN A 356 -12.51 -22.21 -3.07
CA GLN A 356 -11.85 -23.51 -3.28
C GLN A 356 -10.90 -23.83 -2.13
N ALA A 357 -10.97 -25.04 -1.62
CA ALA A 357 -9.95 -25.55 -0.69
C ALA A 357 -8.72 -25.98 -1.48
N LEU A 358 -7.55 -25.42 -1.15
CA LEU A 358 -6.24 -25.78 -1.70
C LEU A 358 -5.47 -26.71 -0.76
N ASN A 359 -5.80 -26.68 0.54
CA ASN A 359 -5.23 -27.55 1.55
C ASN A 359 -6.29 -28.58 2.00
N PHE A 360 -6.03 -29.87 1.73
CA PHE A 360 -6.98 -30.96 1.98
C PHE A 360 -6.92 -31.50 3.41
N ASP A 361 -5.91 -31.11 4.18
CA ASP A 361 -5.76 -31.52 5.58
C ASP A 361 -6.63 -30.67 6.53
N LEU A 362 -7.22 -29.60 6.03
CA LEU A 362 -8.05 -28.69 6.79
C LEU A 362 -9.51 -28.75 6.30
N GLU A 363 -10.45 -29.01 7.21
CA GLU A 363 -11.86 -28.87 6.93
C GLU A 363 -12.30 -27.41 7.11
N VAL A 364 -12.50 -26.70 6.02
CA VAL A 364 -13.02 -25.33 6.00
C VAL A 364 -14.46 -25.36 5.46
N LYS A 365 -15.37 -24.69 6.15
CA LYS A 365 -16.80 -24.65 5.79
C LYS A 365 -17.23 -23.28 5.37
N LEU A 366 -18.01 -23.18 4.30
CA LEU A 366 -18.74 -21.98 3.93
C LEU A 366 -20.06 -21.94 4.71
N ALA A 367 -20.23 -20.93 5.56
CA ALA A 367 -21.43 -20.76 6.39
C ALA A 367 -22.42 -19.75 5.80
N SER A 368 -21.96 -18.66 5.21
CA SER A 368 -22.82 -17.70 4.52
C SER A 368 -22.08 -16.82 3.52
N VAL A 369 -22.83 -16.31 2.56
CA VAL A 369 -22.42 -15.26 1.62
C VAL A 369 -23.44 -14.13 1.70
N LYS A 370 -22.98 -12.90 1.91
CA LYS A 370 -23.83 -11.71 1.89
C LYS A 370 -23.42 -10.80 0.73
N ALA A 371 -24.27 -10.74 -0.27
CA ALA A 371 -24.24 -9.78 -1.36
C ALA A 371 -25.32 -8.69 -1.13
N PRO A 372 -25.26 -7.53 -1.79
CA PRO A 372 -26.22 -6.44 -1.60
C PRO A 372 -27.68 -6.87 -1.76
N THR A 373 -27.96 -7.67 -2.79
CA THR A 373 -29.33 -8.12 -3.14
C THR A 373 -29.73 -9.45 -2.49
N LYS A 374 -28.77 -10.17 -1.88
CA LYS A 374 -29.02 -11.53 -1.38
C LYS A 374 -28.15 -11.87 -0.18
N ASP A 375 -28.77 -12.32 0.90
CA ASP A 375 -28.11 -12.95 2.04
C ASP A 375 -28.37 -14.47 1.98
N MET A 376 -27.30 -15.26 1.75
CA MET A 376 -27.36 -16.71 1.62
C MET A 376 -26.74 -17.35 2.86
N GLY A 377 -27.55 -17.66 3.85
CA GLY A 377 -27.15 -18.53 4.97
C GLY A 377 -27.19 -20.00 4.56
N LEU A 378 -26.13 -20.73 4.84
CA LEU A 378 -26.04 -22.17 4.59
C LEU A 378 -26.18 -22.93 5.91
N ASN A 379 -27.24 -23.72 6.04
CA ASN A 379 -27.47 -24.55 7.22
C ASN A 379 -27.88 -25.97 6.79
N PRO A 380 -27.02 -26.99 6.94
CA PRO A 380 -25.68 -26.90 7.51
C PRO A 380 -24.70 -26.16 6.62
N ALA A 381 -23.61 -25.61 7.21
CA ALA A 381 -22.50 -25.03 6.49
C ALA A 381 -21.83 -26.08 5.56
N GLN A 382 -21.44 -25.65 4.36
CA GLN A 382 -20.92 -26.54 3.31
C GLN A 382 -19.40 -26.62 3.38
N VAL A 383 -18.86 -27.84 3.38
CA VAL A 383 -17.39 -28.06 3.32
C VAL A 383 -16.87 -27.62 1.95
N LEU A 384 -15.82 -26.82 1.95
CA LEU A 384 -15.10 -26.46 0.72
C LEU A 384 -14.30 -27.66 0.22
N THR A 385 -14.28 -27.84 -1.08
CA THR A 385 -13.58 -28.95 -1.75
C THR A 385 -12.53 -28.43 -2.72
N SER A 386 -11.70 -29.32 -3.24
CA SER A 386 -10.71 -29.04 -4.29
C SER A 386 -11.34 -28.67 -5.64
N GLU A 387 -12.56 -29.13 -5.90
CA GLU A 387 -13.29 -28.77 -7.12
C GLU A 387 -13.81 -27.32 -7.05
N GLY A 388 -13.88 -26.77 -5.81
CA GLY A 388 -14.36 -25.44 -5.55
C GLY A 388 -15.87 -25.35 -5.57
N GLN A 389 -16.36 -24.17 -5.21
CA GLN A 389 -17.76 -23.76 -5.30
C GLN A 389 -17.84 -22.46 -6.08
N GLU A 390 -18.70 -22.43 -7.09
CA GLU A 390 -19.03 -21.24 -7.85
C GLU A 390 -20.44 -20.80 -7.51
N LEU A 391 -20.58 -19.54 -7.11
CA LEU A 391 -21.87 -18.94 -6.74
C LEU A 391 -22.07 -17.66 -7.54
N GLU A 392 -23.22 -17.59 -8.22
CA GLU A 392 -23.62 -16.34 -8.87
C GLU A 392 -24.08 -15.32 -7.82
N VAL A 393 -23.49 -14.12 -7.89
CA VAL A 393 -23.82 -12.99 -7.03
C VAL A 393 -24.11 -11.75 -7.87
N ASP A 394 -24.94 -10.85 -7.34
CA ASP A 394 -25.18 -9.56 -7.96
C ASP A 394 -24.45 -8.46 -7.16
N LEU A 395 -23.67 -7.67 -7.85
CA LEU A 395 -22.90 -6.58 -7.26
C LEU A 395 -23.67 -5.26 -7.18
N TYR A 396 -24.92 -5.22 -7.65
CA TYR A 396 -25.73 -4.01 -7.66
C TYR A 396 -26.09 -3.56 -6.24
N ASP A 397 -25.74 -2.32 -5.91
CA ASP A 397 -26.00 -1.67 -4.63
C ASP A 397 -26.43 -0.22 -4.86
N GLU A 398 -27.75 0.04 -4.87
CA GLU A 398 -28.35 1.37 -5.04
C GLU A 398 -27.74 2.20 -6.21
N GLY A 399 -27.61 1.61 -7.38
CA GLY A 399 -27.05 2.26 -8.58
C GLY A 399 -25.53 2.21 -8.71
N LYS A 400 -24.84 1.48 -7.83
CA LYS A 400 -23.39 1.33 -7.84
C LYS A 400 -22.98 -0.13 -7.77
N ILE A 401 -21.72 -0.41 -8.09
CA ILE A 401 -21.12 -1.69 -7.76
C ILE A 401 -20.74 -1.69 -6.29
N THR A 402 -21.14 -2.74 -5.56
CA THR A 402 -20.76 -2.90 -4.15
C THR A 402 -19.24 -2.95 -4.00
N LYS A 403 -18.75 -2.41 -2.90
CA LYS A 403 -17.33 -2.45 -2.59
C LYS A 403 -16.85 -3.85 -2.22
N TYR A 404 -17.72 -4.65 -1.57
CA TYR A 404 -17.35 -5.97 -1.04
C TYR A 404 -18.52 -6.94 -1.03
N ILE A 405 -18.20 -8.22 -1.24
CA ILE A 405 -19.03 -9.36 -0.89
C ILE A 405 -18.49 -9.94 0.42
N ARG A 406 -19.33 -10.07 1.43
CA ARG A 406 -18.95 -10.67 2.71
C ARG A 406 -19.13 -12.18 2.66
N VAL A 407 -18.08 -12.93 2.99
CA VAL A 407 -18.09 -14.38 3.10
C VAL A 407 -17.76 -14.76 4.53
N ARG A 408 -18.55 -15.66 5.11
CA ARG A 408 -18.27 -16.25 6.42
C ARG A 408 -17.80 -17.68 6.22
N LEU A 409 -16.57 -17.94 6.63
CA LEU A 409 -16.00 -19.28 6.73
C LEU A 409 -15.93 -19.74 8.18
N GLU A 410 -15.92 -21.04 8.39
CA GLU A 410 -15.77 -21.69 9.69
C GLU A 410 -14.70 -22.79 9.59
N HIS A 411 -13.79 -22.80 10.56
CA HIS A 411 -12.81 -23.88 10.76
C HIS A 411 -12.75 -24.20 12.25
N GLU A 412 -13.15 -25.43 12.63
CA GLU A 412 -13.35 -25.82 14.04
C GLU A 412 -14.26 -24.80 14.79
N SER A 413 -13.73 -24.11 15.81
CA SER A 413 -14.44 -23.05 16.53
C SER A 413 -14.17 -21.64 15.98
N ALA A 414 -13.28 -21.48 15.02
CA ALA A 414 -12.91 -20.20 14.46
C ALA A 414 -13.94 -19.73 13.43
N ILE A 415 -14.38 -18.49 13.56
CA ILE A 415 -15.25 -17.79 12.61
C ILE A 415 -14.41 -16.76 11.87
N ILE A 416 -14.36 -16.87 10.55
CA ILE A 416 -13.56 -16.01 9.68
C ILE A 416 -14.51 -15.21 8.78
N LEU A 417 -14.42 -13.89 8.85
CA LEU A 417 -15.14 -12.99 7.97
C LEU A 417 -14.20 -12.47 6.90
N LEU A 418 -14.52 -12.73 5.65
CA LEU A 418 -13.82 -12.20 4.49
C LEU A 418 -14.67 -11.12 3.83
N TYR A 419 -14.04 -10.04 3.40
CA TYR A 419 -14.65 -8.96 2.64
C TYR A 419 -13.96 -8.89 1.28
N LEU A 420 -14.54 -9.61 0.33
CA LEU A 420 -13.97 -9.82 -0.99
C LEU A 420 -14.33 -8.67 -1.93
N LYS A 421 -13.32 -7.97 -2.45
CA LYS A 421 -13.49 -6.87 -3.39
C LYS A 421 -13.73 -7.43 -4.79
N PRO A 422 -14.84 -7.08 -5.47
CA PRO A 422 -15.07 -7.52 -6.85
C PRO A 422 -14.06 -6.95 -7.84
N VAL A 423 -13.63 -7.77 -8.81
CA VAL A 423 -12.70 -7.39 -9.87
C VAL A 423 -13.20 -7.84 -11.24
N ALA A 424 -12.73 -7.21 -12.30
CA ALA A 424 -12.84 -7.75 -13.65
C ALA A 424 -11.67 -8.70 -13.89
N LYS A 425 -11.98 -9.96 -14.21
CA LYS A 425 -11.00 -11.00 -14.53
C LYS A 425 -11.03 -11.25 -16.02
N LEU A 426 -9.97 -10.83 -16.68
CA LEU A 426 -9.85 -10.80 -18.12
C LEU A 426 -8.68 -11.68 -18.56
N SER A 427 -8.65 -12.02 -19.84
CA SER A 427 -7.53 -12.76 -20.41
C SER A 427 -7.10 -12.17 -21.75
N ASP A 428 -5.81 -12.10 -21.97
CA ASP A 428 -5.19 -11.70 -23.22
C ASP A 428 -4.13 -12.73 -23.64
N ARG A 429 -3.94 -12.93 -24.95
CA ARG A 429 -3.01 -13.94 -25.46
C ARG A 429 -1.55 -13.64 -25.15
N ALA A 430 -1.20 -12.36 -24.97
CA ALA A 430 0.17 -11.94 -24.69
C ALA A 430 0.48 -11.89 -23.20
N VAL A 431 -0.52 -11.53 -22.39
CA VAL A 431 -0.37 -11.28 -20.92
C VAL A 431 -0.86 -12.46 -20.09
N GLY A 432 -1.79 -13.27 -20.63
CA GLY A 432 -2.47 -14.32 -19.88
C GLY A 432 -3.68 -13.76 -19.12
N GLU A 433 -3.97 -14.33 -17.95
CA GLU A 433 -5.04 -13.88 -17.09
C GLU A 433 -4.58 -12.68 -16.26
N TYR A 434 -5.42 -11.65 -16.18
CA TYR A 434 -5.17 -10.46 -15.37
C TYR A 434 -6.46 -9.91 -14.76
N ARG A 435 -6.30 -9.02 -13.77
CA ARG A 435 -7.41 -8.43 -13.02
C ARG A 435 -7.31 -6.91 -13.07
N GLU A 436 -8.47 -6.26 -13.13
CA GLU A 436 -8.55 -4.81 -13.05
C GLU A 436 -9.80 -4.36 -12.28
N ALA A 437 -9.83 -3.08 -11.91
CA ALA A 437 -11.02 -2.51 -11.30
C ALA A 437 -12.20 -2.55 -12.28
N ILE A 438 -13.38 -2.89 -11.76
CA ILE A 438 -14.59 -2.90 -12.59
C ILE A 438 -14.97 -1.45 -12.92
N ALA A 439 -15.08 -1.16 -14.21
CA ALA A 439 -15.64 0.09 -14.71
C ALA A 439 -17.11 -0.12 -15.10
N VAL A 440 -17.94 0.89 -14.86
CA VAL A 440 -19.31 0.93 -15.36
C VAL A 440 -19.33 1.90 -16.54
N GLU A 441 -19.79 1.41 -17.68
CA GLU A 441 -19.92 2.20 -18.89
C GLU A 441 -21.20 3.04 -18.80
N PRO A 442 -21.11 4.39 -18.80
CA PRO A 442 -22.30 5.23 -18.73
C PRO A 442 -23.17 5.07 -19.97
N ALA A 443 -24.47 5.25 -19.79
CA ALA A 443 -25.43 5.20 -20.91
C ALA A 443 -25.20 6.31 -21.94
N ILE A 444 -24.55 7.39 -21.53
CA ILE A 444 -24.22 8.53 -22.41
C ILE A 444 -22.71 8.74 -22.41
N HIS A 445 -22.12 8.80 -23.59
CA HIS A 445 -20.71 9.06 -23.79
C HIS A 445 -20.48 10.44 -24.41
N ALA A 446 -19.45 11.14 -23.93
CA ALA A 446 -18.93 12.34 -24.55
C ALA A 446 -17.53 12.07 -25.08
N LYS A 447 -17.31 12.27 -26.37
CA LYS A 447 -16.00 12.16 -26.99
C LYS A 447 -15.56 13.53 -27.50
N PHE A 448 -14.34 13.93 -27.16
CA PHE A 448 -13.75 15.12 -27.76
C PHE A 448 -13.37 14.83 -29.20
N ASP A 449 -13.66 15.78 -30.07
CA ASP A 449 -13.41 15.65 -31.52
C ASP A 449 -11.91 15.68 -31.85
N GLN A 450 -11.08 16.15 -30.88
CA GLN A 450 -9.63 16.18 -30.99
C GLN A 450 -8.95 16.18 -29.63
N THR A 451 -7.69 15.76 -29.58
CA THR A 451 -6.87 15.89 -28.37
C THR A 451 -6.65 17.37 -28.04
N VAL A 452 -7.01 17.77 -26.83
CA VAL A 452 -6.91 19.16 -26.38
C VAL A 452 -5.73 19.33 -25.46
N TYR A 453 -4.76 20.15 -25.88
CA TYR A 453 -3.69 20.63 -25.01
C TYR A 453 -4.10 22.00 -24.43
N TRP A 454 -4.28 22.08 -23.11
CA TRP A 454 -4.67 23.32 -22.45
C TRP A 454 -3.46 24.26 -22.33
N ASN A 455 -3.51 25.39 -23.03
CA ASN A 455 -2.52 26.46 -22.84
C ASN A 455 -3.15 27.56 -21.98
N THR A 456 -2.67 27.71 -20.75
CA THR A 456 -3.16 28.70 -19.82
C THR A 456 -3.07 30.10 -20.41
N GLY A 457 -4.22 30.78 -20.49
CA GLY A 457 -4.33 32.19 -20.92
C GLY A 457 -4.93 32.40 -22.31
N LYS A 458 -5.32 31.38 -23.08
CA LYS A 458 -6.04 31.53 -24.33
C LYS A 458 -7.42 30.88 -24.27
N LYS A 459 -8.47 31.63 -24.70
CA LYS A 459 -9.80 31.02 -24.90
C LYS A 459 -9.74 30.18 -26.19
N GLY A 460 -10.19 28.96 -26.13
CA GLY A 460 -10.35 28.05 -27.26
C GLY A 460 -11.76 27.45 -27.28
N THR A 461 -12.22 27.01 -28.43
CA THR A 461 -13.44 26.22 -28.57
C THR A 461 -13.04 24.74 -28.66
N ILE A 462 -13.68 23.90 -27.82
CA ILE A 462 -13.51 22.46 -27.83
C ILE A 462 -14.77 21.87 -28.42
N GLY A 463 -14.67 21.17 -29.55
CA GLY A 463 -15.73 20.35 -30.11
C GLY A 463 -15.83 19.03 -29.33
N TYR A 464 -17.04 18.59 -29.05
CA TYR A 464 -17.30 17.27 -28.52
C TYR A 464 -18.58 16.69 -29.11
N SER A 465 -18.61 15.36 -29.24
CA SER A 465 -19.79 14.62 -29.64
C SER A 465 -20.37 13.88 -28.46
N ILE A 466 -21.69 13.92 -28.29
CA ILE A 466 -22.42 13.13 -27.30
C ILE A 466 -23.18 12.06 -28.04
N TYR A 467 -23.05 10.82 -27.61
CA TYR A 467 -23.80 9.69 -28.18
C TYR A 467 -24.28 8.74 -27.07
N SER A 468 -25.43 8.13 -27.28
CA SER A 468 -25.90 7.05 -26.43
C SER A 468 -25.43 5.70 -27.01
N LYS A 469 -25.38 4.68 -26.15
CA LYS A 469 -25.00 3.31 -26.58
C LYS A 469 -26.03 2.69 -27.53
N ASP A 470 -27.25 3.19 -27.52
CA ASP A 470 -28.36 2.70 -28.37
C ASP A 470 -28.51 3.46 -29.69
N GLY A 471 -27.59 4.37 -30.03
CA GLY A 471 -27.52 5.13 -31.28
C GLY A 471 -28.19 6.49 -31.24
#